data_e39c0ce09c07936d39d79e8db541a969
#
_entry.id   e39c0ce09c07936d39d79e8db541a969
#
_cell.length_a   1.000
_cell.length_b   1.000
_cell.length_c   1.000
_cell.angle_alpha   90.00
_cell.angle_beta   90.00
_cell.angle_gamma   90.00
#
_symmetry.space_group_name_H-M   'P 1'
#
loop_
_entity.id
_entity.type
_entity.pdbx_description
1 polymer ?
#
loop_
_entity_poly.entity_id
_entity_poly.type
_entity_poly.pdbx_seq_one_letter_code
_entity_poly.pdbx_strand_id
1 'polypeptide(L)'
;MEHLQGTNRDDRTPVIRAPLLAAAVIMTAGIAAGRYLPLPTGFWAVLAGAGTAAALITLLRRRLHTAAIAATAVAIFGVSAVHVRLLYYHLPNEHVVTYTSEDSSLATIRGRIATTPQSYSDAAEVRFGYRRPPRTSFLLSADEVKTSDGYQPVTGLVRVTIDRADDRLRTGQVVELLGRVGRSRPPDNPGQFDWSQFARRNRTLVWMRVPAPSGVSILSEQASQPGLLAARMRAAATEHLTACGDARTGRLLNALIIGERHPALRSLNRTMVRAGIAHFLSISGLHLGVFLGFAYAVCRLAMLTPRRSAAVVLVVLTAYVMLAEPRAPLLRSAIMAGLVCAGVFAQRRNSTLNALALACILLLAIDPLQMFAPGFQLSFVIVAGLILLHKPMKMFLFGRWIRRRGLVVFRREQRLKRWMYYNAADWGMDAVSASLTAYLAAAPLVAQHFNLFSPYAPLLSLLVFPLVLAVLIPGYVSIATAVLLPNLSHAISRMAHGSAEALAWA
;
A
#
# COMPACT_ATOMS: atom_id res chain seq x y z
N MET A 1 -41.39 26.21 43.05
CA MET A 1 -40.17 25.87 43.81
C MET A 1 -40.03 24.36 43.76
N GLU A 2 -38.85 23.82 43.61
CA GLU A 2 -38.56 22.42 43.36
C GLU A 2 -38.89 21.90 41.94
N HIS A 3 -37.87 21.94 41.09
CA HIS A 3 -37.51 20.94 40.07
C HIS A 3 -36.42 21.47 39.10
N LEU A 4 -35.28 21.90 39.68
CA LEU A 4 -34.08 22.19 38.94
C LEU A 4 -32.84 21.68 39.71
N GLN A 5 -32.82 20.36 39.92
CA GLN A 5 -31.60 19.65 40.31
C GLN A 5 -31.60 18.27 39.67
N GLY A 6 -30.88 18.12 38.69
CA GLY A 6 -30.60 16.86 37.98
C GLY A 6 -30.20 17.18 36.57
N THR A 7 -28.97 17.27 36.23
CA THR A 7 -28.01 16.22 36.13
C THR A 7 -26.74 16.77 35.55
N ASN A 8 -25.84 17.06 36.37
CA ASN A 8 -24.46 17.15 35.96
C ASN A 8 -23.81 15.80 36.27
N ARG A 9 -23.88 14.87 35.34
CA ARG A 9 -23.08 13.62 35.35
C ARG A 9 -23.07 13.04 33.95
N ASP A 10 -22.04 13.35 33.22
CA ASP A 10 -21.26 12.46 32.39
C ASP A 10 -20.37 13.23 31.37
N ASP A 11 -19.64 14.23 31.88
CA ASP A 11 -18.39 14.69 31.26
C ASP A 11 -17.24 13.72 31.60
N ARG A 12 -17.50 12.44 31.54
CA ARG A 12 -16.46 11.45 31.40
C ARG A 12 -16.08 11.48 29.94
N THR A 13 -14.94 12.14 29.64
CA THR A 13 -14.23 11.97 28.36
C THR A 13 -14.41 10.53 27.90
N PRO A 14 -14.91 10.29 26.67
CA PRO A 14 -15.06 8.95 26.17
C PRO A 14 -13.68 8.31 26.18
N VAL A 15 -13.42 7.44 27.13
CA VAL A 15 -12.25 6.57 27.12
C VAL A 15 -12.36 5.85 25.80
N ILE A 16 -11.47 6.19 24.86
CA ILE A 16 -11.40 5.54 23.54
C ILE A 16 -11.07 4.08 23.84
N ARG A 17 -12.08 3.26 24.00
CA ARG A 17 -11.93 1.82 24.20
C ARG A 17 -11.50 1.23 22.87
N ALA A 18 -10.19 1.26 22.60
CA ALA A 18 -9.56 0.65 21.44
C ALA A 18 -8.66 -0.52 21.89
N PRO A 19 -9.22 -1.63 22.36
CA PRO A 19 -8.45 -2.75 22.93
C PRO A 19 -7.46 -3.34 21.91
N LEU A 20 -7.80 -3.34 20.64
CA LEU A 20 -6.92 -3.82 19.58
C LEU A 20 -5.70 -2.93 19.36
N LEU A 21 -5.78 -1.64 19.74
CA LEU A 21 -4.62 -0.75 19.66
C LEU A 21 -3.49 -1.20 20.58
N ALA A 22 -3.83 -1.60 21.81
CA ALA A 22 -2.84 -2.13 22.76
C ALA A 22 -2.19 -3.42 22.19
N ALA A 23 -2.98 -4.33 21.64
CA ALA A 23 -2.47 -5.54 21.03
C ALA A 23 -1.55 -5.25 19.82
N ALA A 24 -1.92 -4.29 18.96
CA ALA A 24 -1.10 -3.86 17.83
C ALA A 24 0.24 -3.26 18.30
N VAL A 25 0.22 -2.42 19.34
CA VAL A 25 1.44 -1.82 19.92
C VAL A 25 2.34 -2.90 20.53
N ILE A 26 1.79 -3.86 21.27
CA ILE A 26 2.56 -4.97 21.85
C ILE A 26 3.15 -5.85 20.75
N MET A 27 2.38 -6.15 19.71
CA MET A 27 2.84 -6.91 18.54
C MET A 27 4.00 -6.20 17.84
N THR A 28 3.88 -4.91 17.55
CA THR A 28 4.94 -4.12 16.90
C THR A 28 6.19 -4.05 17.79
N ALA A 29 6.03 -3.89 19.09
CA ALA A 29 7.14 -3.92 20.06
C ALA A 29 7.84 -5.29 20.06
N GLY A 30 7.09 -6.39 20.03
CA GLY A 30 7.64 -7.75 19.94
C GLY A 30 8.41 -7.99 18.64
N ILE A 31 7.87 -7.54 17.51
CA ILE A 31 8.57 -7.60 16.21
C ILE A 31 9.88 -6.80 16.24
N ALA A 32 9.86 -5.57 16.79
CA ALA A 32 11.05 -4.75 16.93
C ALA A 32 12.09 -5.41 17.85
N ALA A 33 11.67 -5.91 19.00
CA ALA A 33 12.55 -6.62 19.95
C ALA A 33 13.18 -7.86 19.31
N GLY A 34 12.38 -8.70 18.64
CA GLY A 34 12.88 -9.88 17.94
C GLY A 34 13.88 -9.56 16.83
N ARG A 35 13.77 -8.38 16.20
CA ARG A 35 14.66 -7.94 15.11
C ARG A 35 15.97 -7.32 15.63
N TYR A 36 15.90 -6.49 16.65
CA TYR A 36 17.03 -5.67 17.06
C TYR A 36 17.78 -6.19 18.29
N LEU A 37 17.12 -6.97 19.18
CA LEU A 37 17.80 -7.51 20.33
C LEU A 37 18.56 -8.80 19.97
N PRO A 38 19.86 -8.93 20.33
CA PRO A 38 20.71 -10.06 19.98
C PRO A 38 20.46 -11.29 20.87
N LEU A 39 19.19 -11.63 21.14
CA LEU A 39 18.81 -12.78 21.96
C LEU A 39 18.52 -13.98 21.06
N PRO A 40 18.85 -15.22 21.47
CA PRO A 40 18.62 -16.41 20.67
C PRO A 40 17.11 -16.65 20.44
N THR A 41 16.78 -17.30 19.32
CA THR A 41 15.37 -17.62 18.99
C THR A 41 14.69 -18.46 20.07
N GLY A 42 15.46 -19.36 20.73
CA GLY A 42 14.97 -20.16 21.85
C GLY A 42 14.47 -19.34 23.04
N PHE A 43 15.15 -18.23 23.39
CA PHE A 43 14.69 -17.31 24.43
C PHE A 43 13.28 -16.78 24.14
N TRP A 44 13.06 -16.32 22.90
CA TRP A 44 11.76 -15.78 22.47
C TRP A 44 10.68 -16.86 22.44
N ALA A 45 11.07 -18.10 22.07
CA ALA A 45 10.15 -19.25 22.06
C ALA A 45 9.71 -19.63 23.49
N VAL A 46 10.64 -19.63 24.44
CA VAL A 46 10.33 -19.87 25.87
C VAL A 46 9.40 -18.76 26.40
N LEU A 47 9.70 -17.48 26.10
CA LEU A 47 8.87 -16.36 26.49
C LEU A 47 7.45 -16.46 25.90
N ALA A 48 7.34 -16.80 24.63
CA ALA A 48 6.07 -17.00 23.93
C ALA A 48 5.27 -18.16 24.57
N GLY A 49 5.93 -19.30 24.81
CA GLY A 49 5.32 -20.48 25.42
C GLY A 49 4.85 -20.23 26.85
N ALA A 50 5.71 -19.63 27.68
CA ALA A 50 5.37 -19.26 29.07
C ALA A 50 4.21 -18.25 29.13
N GLY A 51 4.25 -17.22 28.29
CA GLY A 51 3.17 -16.23 28.17
C GLY A 51 1.85 -16.86 27.74
N THR A 52 1.89 -17.77 26.75
CA THR A 52 0.69 -18.47 26.26
C THR A 52 0.12 -19.42 27.32
N ALA A 53 0.98 -20.18 28.00
CA ALA A 53 0.56 -21.07 29.07
C ALA A 53 -0.05 -20.28 30.27
N ALA A 54 0.61 -19.19 30.66
CA ALA A 54 0.10 -18.31 31.73
C ALA A 54 -1.24 -17.66 31.33
N ALA A 55 -1.40 -17.21 30.07
CA ALA A 55 -2.65 -16.67 29.56
C ALA A 55 -3.77 -17.73 29.62
N LEU A 56 -3.51 -18.95 29.18
CA LEU A 56 -4.47 -20.04 29.23
C LEU A 56 -4.90 -20.37 30.67
N ILE A 57 -3.94 -20.51 31.60
CA ILE A 57 -4.21 -20.80 33.01
C ILE A 57 -5.03 -19.67 33.68
N THR A 58 -4.68 -18.41 33.41
CA THR A 58 -5.38 -17.26 33.98
C THR A 58 -6.78 -17.06 33.43
N LEU A 59 -7.00 -17.36 32.12
CA LEU A 59 -8.32 -17.35 31.49
C LEU A 59 -9.25 -18.42 32.09
N LEU A 60 -8.70 -19.61 32.40
CA LEU A 60 -9.46 -20.67 33.07
C LEU A 60 -9.84 -20.28 34.51
N ARG A 61 -9.01 -19.47 35.19
CA ARG A 61 -9.26 -18.95 36.52
C ARG A 61 -9.97 -17.60 36.49
N ARG A 62 -11.28 -17.55 36.30
CA ARG A 62 -12.13 -16.37 36.06
C ARG A 62 -11.92 -15.15 36.97
N ARG A 63 -11.16 -15.26 38.05
CA ARG A 63 -10.92 -14.17 39.04
C ARG A 63 -9.63 -13.36 38.76
N LEU A 64 -8.80 -13.70 37.78
CA LEU A 64 -7.49 -13.10 37.54
C LEU A 64 -7.42 -12.27 36.24
N HIS A 65 -8.39 -11.35 36.06
CA HIS A 65 -8.49 -10.59 34.80
C HIS A 65 -7.22 -9.78 34.45
N THR A 66 -6.59 -9.13 35.43
CA THR A 66 -5.37 -8.33 35.20
C THR A 66 -4.18 -9.22 34.81
N ALA A 67 -4.03 -10.37 35.47
CA ALA A 67 -2.99 -11.34 35.17
C ALA A 67 -3.20 -11.97 33.78
N ALA A 68 -4.45 -12.23 33.39
CA ALA A 68 -4.78 -12.73 32.04
C ALA A 68 -4.40 -11.71 30.95
N ILE A 69 -4.67 -10.44 31.16
CA ILE A 69 -4.28 -9.36 30.23
C ILE A 69 -2.75 -9.29 30.11
N ALA A 70 -2.03 -9.30 31.22
CA ALA A 70 -0.58 -9.25 31.24
C ALA A 70 0.04 -10.49 30.56
N ALA A 71 -0.45 -11.69 30.86
CA ALA A 71 0.01 -12.93 30.25
C ALA A 71 -0.25 -12.95 28.74
N THR A 72 -1.43 -12.50 28.29
CA THR A 72 -1.75 -12.36 26.87
C THR A 72 -0.83 -11.35 26.17
N ALA A 73 -0.49 -10.25 26.81
CA ALA A 73 0.45 -9.27 26.29
C ALA A 73 1.85 -9.87 26.09
N VAL A 74 2.35 -10.64 27.08
CA VAL A 74 3.63 -11.36 26.98
C VAL A 74 3.59 -12.41 25.86
N ALA A 75 2.48 -13.13 25.72
CA ALA A 75 2.29 -14.12 24.65
C ALA A 75 2.36 -13.45 23.27
N ILE A 76 1.59 -12.38 23.03
CA ILE A 76 1.60 -11.63 21.75
C ILE A 76 3.01 -11.12 21.45
N PHE A 77 3.67 -10.52 22.43
CA PHE A 77 5.03 -10.00 22.30
C PHE A 77 6.02 -11.09 21.91
N GLY A 78 6.04 -12.21 22.65
CA GLY A 78 6.95 -13.33 22.42
C GLY A 78 6.71 -14.02 21.07
N VAL A 79 5.43 -14.32 20.76
CA VAL A 79 5.06 -14.94 19.44
C VAL A 79 5.49 -14.04 18.29
N SER A 80 5.30 -12.73 18.42
CA SER A 80 5.68 -11.77 17.37
C SER A 80 7.19 -11.70 17.19
N ALA A 81 7.96 -11.78 18.28
CA ALA A 81 9.41 -11.83 18.24
C ALA A 81 9.93 -13.14 17.60
N VAL A 82 9.33 -14.28 17.92
CA VAL A 82 9.66 -15.55 17.26
C VAL A 82 9.33 -15.49 15.77
N HIS A 83 8.15 -15.01 15.42
CA HIS A 83 7.69 -14.94 14.03
C HIS A 83 8.64 -14.15 13.13
N VAL A 84 9.05 -12.93 13.56
CA VAL A 84 9.99 -12.14 12.77
C VAL A 84 11.37 -12.81 12.68
N ARG A 85 11.84 -13.48 13.73
CA ARG A 85 13.12 -14.16 13.71
C ARG A 85 13.14 -15.36 12.76
N LEU A 86 12.09 -16.16 12.78
CA LEU A 86 11.97 -17.30 11.86
C LEU A 86 12.00 -16.84 10.40
N LEU A 87 11.26 -15.76 10.07
CA LEU A 87 11.20 -15.25 8.70
C LEU A 87 12.45 -14.48 8.27
N TYR A 88 13.17 -13.85 9.21
CA TYR A 88 14.30 -13.00 8.89
C TYR A 88 15.63 -13.74 8.90
N TYR A 89 15.83 -14.68 9.84
CA TYR A 89 17.11 -15.34 10.07
C TYR A 89 17.13 -16.81 9.64
N HIS A 90 15.99 -17.50 9.62
CA HIS A 90 15.93 -18.90 9.28
C HIS A 90 15.40 -19.07 7.85
N LEU A 91 16.30 -19.43 6.96
CA LEU A 91 15.96 -19.82 5.60
C LEU A 91 15.93 -21.35 5.51
N PRO A 92 15.02 -21.94 4.73
CA PRO A 92 15.04 -23.36 4.46
C PRO A 92 16.40 -23.79 3.89
N ASN A 93 16.85 -25.00 4.19
CA ASN A 93 18.11 -25.53 3.66
C ASN A 93 18.13 -25.59 2.13
N GLU A 94 16.97 -25.78 1.52
CA GLU A 94 16.78 -25.81 0.06
C GLU A 94 16.61 -24.42 -0.55
N HIS A 95 16.86 -23.34 0.21
CA HIS A 95 16.68 -22.00 -0.33
C HIS A 95 17.76 -21.70 -1.37
N VAL A 96 17.39 -21.09 -2.51
CA VAL A 96 18.30 -20.77 -3.63
C VAL A 96 19.55 -19.98 -3.21
N VAL A 97 19.51 -19.26 -2.08
CA VAL A 97 20.68 -18.60 -1.47
C VAL A 97 21.79 -19.60 -1.16
N THR A 98 21.48 -20.82 -0.72
CA THR A 98 22.48 -21.84 -0.34
C THR A 98 23.39 -22.21 -1.52
N TYR A 99 22.83 -22.16 -2.73
CA TYR A 99 23.53 -22.48 -3.98
C TYR A 99 24.17 -21.26 -4.68
N THR A 100 24.13 -20.08 -4.06
CA THR A 100 24.70 -18.86 -4.62
C THR A 100 25.80 -18.33 -3.74
N SER A 101 26.90 -17.87 -4.34
CA SER A 101 27.99 -17.20 -3.63
C SER A 101 27.73 -15.70 -3.49
N GLU A 102 28.54 -15.01 -2.65
CA GLU A 102 28.55 -13.56 -2.59
C GLU A 102 29.10 -12.93 -3.86
N ASP A 103 30.04 -13.63 -4.50
CA ASP A 103 30.54 -13.26 -5.81
C ASP A 103 29.62 -13.79 -6.90
N SER A 104 29.46 -12.99 -7.98
CA SER A 104 28.60 -13.38 -9.07
C SER A 104 29.16 -14.58 -9.84
N SER A 105 28.39 -15.67 -9.89
CA SER A 105 28.69 -16.88 -10.66
C SER A 105 27.69 -17.09 -11.78
N LEU A 106 28.05 -17.88 -12.79
CA LEU A 106 27.13 -18.31 -13.83
C LEU A 106 26.30 -19.48 -13.32
N ALA A 107 24.99 -19.40 -13.44
CA ALA A 107 24.08 -20.48 -13.04
C ALA A 107 22.87 -20.57 -13.97
N THR A 108 22.30 -21.79 -14.02
CA THR A 108 21.01 -22.06 -14.68
C THR A 108 19.96 -22.31 -13.60
N ILE A 109 18.86 -21.54 -13.64
CA ILE A 109 17.75 -21.67 -12.71
C ILE A 109 16.47 -21.90 -13.50
N ARG A 110 15.69 -22.90 -13.07
CA ARG A 110 14.33 -23.13 -13.54
C ARG A 110 13.35 -22.63 -12.50
N GLY A 111 12.25 -22.08 -12.96
CA GLY A 111 11.22 -21.62 -12.04
C GLY A 111 10.06 -20.96 -12.77
N ARG A 112 9.11 -20.51 -11.98
CA ARG A 112 7.88 -19.88 -12.46
C ARG A 112 7.94 -18.37 -12.34
N ILE A 113 7.54 -17.63 -13.37
CA ILE A 113 7.44 -16.17 -13.33
C ILE A 113 6.33 -15.76 -12.35
N ALA A 114 6.72 -15.17 -11.21
CA ALA A 114 5.81 -14.81 -10.12
C ALA A 114 5.14 -13.43 -10.29
N THR A 115 5.81 -12.49 -10.97
CA THR A 115 5.28 -11.15 -11.20
C THR A 115 5.23 -10.81 -12.68
N THR A 116 4.35 -9.88 -13.06
CA THR A 116 4.28 -9.41 -14.46
C THR A 116 5.64 -8.85 -14.90
N PRO A 117 6.24 -9.40 -15.98
CA PRO A 117 7.48 -8.88 -16.52
C PRO A 117 7.31 -7.42 -16.95
N GLN A 118 8.19 -6.55 -16.49
CA GLN A 118 8.16 -5.12 -16.82
C GLN A 118 9.37 -4.79 -17.68
N SER A 119 9.10 -4.40 -18.93
CA SER A 119 10.13 -3.88 -19.82
C SER A 119 10.30 -2.37 -19.61
N TYR A 120 11.50 -1.92 -19.30
CA TYR A 120 11.80 -0.51 -19.14
C TYR A 120 13.04 -0.10 -19.92
N SER A 121 12.92 1.03 -20.59
CA SER A 121 14.00 1.67 -21.32
C SER A 121 14.52 2.86 -20.53
N ASP A 122 15.80 2.88 -20.23
CA ASP A 122 16.47 4.04 -19.63
C ASP A 122 16.81 5.09 -20.70
N ALA A 123 15.99 5.21 -21.74
CA ALA A 123 16.22 6.11 -22.86
C ALA A 123 16.46 7.58 -22.46
N ALA A 124 16.11 7.98 -21.25
CA ALA A 124 16.35 9.32 -20.72
C ALA A 124 17.67 9.44 -19.91
N GLU A 125 18.32 8.37 -19.56
CA GLU A 125 19.65 8.40 -18.90
C GLU A 125 20.76 8.15 -19.92
N VAL A 126 21.07 9.19 -20.68
CA VAL A 126 22.36 9.27 -21.39
C VAL A 126 23.45 9.59 -20.36
N ARG A 127 23.99 8.55 -19.72
CA ARG A 127 25.18 8.72 -18.89
C ARG A 127 26.40 8.45 -19.78
N PHE A 128 27.23 9.44 -20.00
CA PHE A 128 28.42 9.35 -20.88
C PHE A 128 28.14 8.98 -22.34
N GLY A 129 27.03 9.46 -22.95
CA GLY A 129 26.73 9.19 -24.39
C GLY A 129 26.16 7.80 -24.68
N TYR A 130 26.07 6.91 -23.71
CA TYR A 130 25.58 5.55 -23.91
C TYR A 130 24.09 5.44 -23.55
N ARG A 131 23.26 5.10 -24.54
CA ARG A 131 21.87 4.66 -24.30
C ARG A 131 21.91 3.21 -23.81
N ARG A 132 21.48 2.98 -22.58
CA ARG A 132 21.27 1.60 -22.10
C ARG A 132 20.12 0.96 -22.87
N PRO A 133 20.29 -0.27 -23.34
CA PRO A 133 19.18 -1.00 -23.99
C PRO A 133 18.01 -1.18 -23.03
N PRO A 134 16.76 -1.31 -23.55
CA PRO A 134 15.61 -1.62 -22.72
C PRO A 134 15.83 -2.95 -21.99
N ARG A 135 15.39 -3.03 -20.72
CA ARG A 135 15.58 -4.20 -19.85
C ARG A 135 14.23 -4.74 -19.41
N THR A 136 14.13 -6.05 -19.27
CA THR A 136 12.96 -6.69 -18.67
C THR A 136 13.31 -7.18 -17.28
N SER A 137 12.46 -6.88 -16.26
CA SER A 137 12.65 -7.35 -14.89
C SER A 137 11.38 -7.95 -14.33
N PHE A 138 11.54 -9.06 -13.58
CA PHE A 138 10.46 -9.77 -12.91
C PHE A 138 11.01 -10.54 -11.70
N LEU A 139 10.11 -11.09 -10.89
CA LEU A 139 10.44 -12.05 -9.85
C LEU A 139 10.16 -13.46 -10.37
N LEU A 140 11.13 -14.34 -10.16
CA LEU A 140 11.04 -15.78 -10.46
C LEU A 140 10.90 -16.53 -9.13
N SER A 141 9.89 -17.38 -9.00
CA SER A 141 9.87 -18.43 -7.98
C SER A 141 10.75 -19.56 -8.46
N ALA A 142 11.89 -19.73 -7.83
CA ALA A 142 12.84 -20.78 -8.21
C ALA A 142 12.30 -22.14 -7.76
N ASP A 143 12.31 -23.12 -8.68
CA ASP A 143 11.89 -24.49 -8.44
C ASP A 143 13.11 -25.44 -8.49
N GLU A 144 14.09 -25.19 -9.39
CA GLU A 144 15.30 -25.98 -9.55
C GLU A 144 16.51 -25.12 -9.90
N VAL A 145 17.69 -25.53 -9.44
CA VAL A 145 19.01 -24.97 -9.83
C VAL A 145 19.90 -26.08 -10.40
N LYS A 146 20.60 -25.78 -11.49
CA LYS A 146 21.55 -26.71 -12.10
C LYS A 146 22.89 -26.65 -11.34
N THR A 147 23.30 -27.79 -10.79
CA THR A 147 24.61 -28.02 -10.14
C THR A 147 25.46 -28.98 -10.96
N SER A 148 26.66 -29.33 -10.48
CA SER A 148 27.49 -30.38 -11.06
C SER A 148 26.78 -31.74 -11.13
N ASP A 149 25.94 -32.01 -10.13
CA ASP A 149 25.24 -33.32 -9.93
C ASP A 149 23.84 -33.34 -10.58
N GLY A 150 23.52 -32.31 -11.41
CA GLY A 150 22.23 -32.19 -12.07
C GLY A 150 21.34 -31.09 -11.51
N TYR A 151 20.03 -31.19 -11.77
CA TYR A 151 19.06 -30.24 -11.22
C TYR A 151 18.71 -30.61 -9.78
N GLN A 152 18.89 -29.65 -8.88
CA GLN A 152 18.53 -29.77 -7.47
C GLN A 152 17.29 -28.92 -7.16
N PRO A 153 16.32 -29.45 -6.41
CA PRO A 153 15.15 -28.70 -6.02
C PRO A 153 15.54 -27.55 -5.10
N VAL A 154 14.99 -26.35 -5.37
CA VAL A 154 15.23 -25.16 -4.56
C VAL A 154 13.96 -24.38 -4.35
N THR A 155 13.95 -23.55 -3.31
CA THR A 155 12.85 -22.64 -3.01
C THR A 155 13.36 -21.18 -2.92
N GLY A 156 12.49 -20.22 -3.14
CA GLY A 156 12.79 -18.81 -2.94
C GLY A 156 12.54 -17.93 -4.17
N LEU A 157 12.53 -16.62 -3.93
CA LEU A 157 12.31 -15.63 -4.98
C LEU A 157 13.66 -15.08 -5.48
N VAL A 158 13.82 -15.12 -6.80
CA VAL A 158 14.98 -14.55 -7.50
C VAL A 158 14.54 -13.32 -8.28
N ARG A 159 15.23 -12.20 -8.09
CA ARG A 159 15.02 -11.00 -8.90
C ARG A 159 15.77 -11.13 -10.21
N VAL A 160 15.04 -11.34 -11.29
CA VAL A 160 15.61 -11.48 -12.63
C VAL A 160 15.62 -10.15 -13.35
N THR A 161 16.72 -9.87 -14.05
CA THR A 161 16.84 -8.74 -15.00
C THR A 161 17.48 -9.26 -16.28
N ILE A 162 16.76 -9.10 -17.39
CA ILE A 162 17.26 -9.39 -18.73
C ILE A 162 17.74 -8.08 -19.35
N ASP A 163 18.96 -8.02 -19.89
CA ASP A 163 19.57 -6.79 -20.42
C ASP A 163 18.94 -6.30 -21.74
N ARG A 164 17.92 -6.99 -22.24
CA ARG A 164 17.09 -6.57 -23.38
C ARG A 164 15.61 -6.78 -23.08
N ALA A 165 14.74 -6.04 -23.79
CA ALA A 165 13.31 -6.29 -23.73
C ALA A 165 12.96 -7.68 -24.28
N ASP A 166 12.12 -8.42 -23.57
CA ASP A 166 11.58 -9.69 -24.01
C ASP A 166 10.07 -9.70 -23.77
N ASP A 167 9.31 -9.44 -24.82
CA ASP A 167 7.85 -9.32 -24.76
C ASP A 167 7.13 -10.69 -24.83
N ARG A 168 7.88 -11.81 -24.94
CA ARG A 168 7.33 -13.17 -24.93
C ARG A 168 6.94 -13.63 -23.54
N LEU A 169 7.51 -13.02 -22.51
CA LEU A 169 7.36 -13.46 -21.14
C LEU A 169 6.02 -13.04 -20.54
N ARG A 170 5.38 -13.99 -19.86
CA ARG A 170 4.09 -13.80 -19.16
C ARG A 170 4.16 -14.36 -17.74
N THR A 171 3.38 -13.77 -16.84
CA THR A 171 3.22 -14.27 -15.47
C THR A 171 2.69 -15.72 -15.48
N GLY A 172 3.32 -16.59 -14.68
CA GLY A 172 2.92 -17.97 -14.52
C GLY A 172 3.62 -18.96 -15.48
N GLN A 173 4.32 -18.49 -16.51
CA GLN A 173 5.15 -19.36 -17.36
C GLN A 173 6.29 -20.00 -16.55
N VAL A 174 6.62 -21.23 -16.87
CA VAL A 174 7.81 -21.90 -16.36
C VAL A 174 8.95 -21.65 -17.34
N VAL A 175 10.04 -21.10 -16.85
CA VAL A 175 11.20 -20.72 -17.65
C VAL A 175 12.49 -21.30 -17.10
N GLU A 176 13.42 -21.57 -18.00
CA GLU A 176 14.82 -21.86 -17.66
C GLU A 176 15.65 -20.64 -18.05
N LEU A 177 16.46 -20.17 -17.12
CA LEU A 177 17.25 -18.96 -17.24
C LEU A 177 18.73 -19.28 -17.04
N LEU A 178 19.56 -18.89 -18.01
CA LEU A 178 21.02 -18.95 -17.92
C LEU A 178 21.56 -17.52 -17.74
N GLY A 179 22.22 -17.26 -16.61
CA GLY A 179 22.74 -15.93 -16.35
C GLY A 179 23.66 -15.86 -15.15
N ARG A 180 24.15 -14.66 -14.86
CA ARG A 180 24.94 -14.39 -13.66
C ARG A 180 24.03 -14.23 -12.46
N VAL A 181 24.34 -14.99 -11.40
CA VAL A 181 23.59 -15.01 -10.14
C VAL A 181 24.50 -14.47 -9.01
N GLY A 182 23.94 -13.73 -8.08
CA GLY A 182 24.66 -13.25 -6.92
C GLY A 182 23.73 -12.79 -5.81
N ARG A 183 24.31 -12.47 -4.66
CA ARG A 183 23.59 -11.92 -3.50
C ARG A 183 23.72 -10.39 -3.44
N SER A 184 22.69 -9.75 -2.88
CA SER A 184 22.77 -8.31 -2.61
C SER A 184 23.72 -8.06 -1.44
N ARG A 185 24.75 -7.22 -1.66
CA ARG A 185 25.74 -6.87 -0.63
C ARG A 185 25.26 -5.72 0.25
N PRO A 186 25.73 -5.63 1.51
CA PRO A 186 25.57 -4.44 2.34
C PRO A 186 26.18 -3.20 1.66
N PRO A 187 25.79 -1.98 2.10
CA PRO A 187 26.38 -0.75 1.57
C PRO A 187 27.85 -0.63 1.97
N ASP A 188 28.72 -0.24 1.03
CA ASP A 188 30.13 0.00 1.26
C ASP A 188 30.40 1.39 1.85
N ASN A 189 29.47 2.35 1.67
CA ASN A 189 29.61 3.73 2.10
C ASN A 189 28.46 4.21 2.98
N PRO A 190 28.71 5.09 3.97
CA PRO A 190 27.65 5.73 4.76
C PRO A 190 26.66 6.48 3.87
N GLY A 191 25.37 6.29 4.13
CA GLY A 191 24.29 6.92 3.34
C GLY A 191 23.94 6.25 2.02
N GLN A 192 24.68 5.22 1.61
CA GLN A 192 24.32 4.38 0.47
C GLN A 192 23.08 3.54 0.81
N PHE A 193 22.20 3.34 -0.19
CA PHE A 193 21.01 2.50 -0.01
C PHE A 193 21.41 1.04 0.24
N ASP A 194 20.90 0.46 1.33
CA ASP A 194 21.16 -0.93 1.70
C ASP A 194 20.28 -1.90 0.90
N TRP A 195 20.83 -2.38 -0.21
CA TRP A 195 20.21 -3.39 -1.05
C TRP A 195 20.07 -4.74 -0.37
N SER A 196 20.95 -5.08 0.57
CA SER A 196 20.89 -6.35 1.28
C SER A 196 19.68 -6.40 2.24
N GLN A 197 19.46 -5.34 3.01
CA GLN A 197 18.28 -5.21 3.86
C GLN A 197 17.00 -5.12 3.04
N PHE A 198 17.02 -4.39 1.91
CA PHE A 198 15.88 -4.32 1.00
C PHE A 198 15.54 -5.70 0.43
N ALA A 199 16.54 -6.45 -0.04
CA ALA A 199 16.37 -7.78 -0.59
C ALA A 199 15.84 -8.77 0.47
N ARG A 200 16.39 -8.72 1.69
CA ARG A 200 15.97 -9.57 2.81
C ARG A 200 14.53 -9.30 3.20
N ARG A 201 14.14 -8.01 3.32
CA ARG A 201 12.78 -7.61 3.63
C ARG A 201 11.76 -8.06 2.56
N ASN A 202 12.15 -8.03 1.29
CA ASN A 202 11.30 -8.47 0.17
C ASN A 202 11.46 -9.95 -0.15
N ARG A 203 12.23 -10.71 0.63
CA ARG A 203 12.54 -12.14 0.40
C ARG A 203 13.14 -12.42 -0.99
N THR A 204 13.85 -11.44 -1.56
CA THR A 204 14.50 -11.51 -2.88
C THR A 204 16.01 -11.41 -2.71
N LEU A 205 16.58 -12.32 -1.91
CA LEU A 205 17.99 -12.30 -1.52
C LEU A 205 18.94 -12.49 -2.70
N VAL A 206 18.47 -13.22 -3.72
CA VAL A 206 19.23 -13.56 -4.92
C VAL A 206 18.77 -12.69 -6.08
N TRP A 207 19.73 -12.13 -6.80
CA TRP A 207 19.49 -11.50 -8.08
C TRP A 207 20.11 -12.33 -9.20
N MET A 208 19.49 -12.28 -10.38
CA MET A 208 19.98 -12.92 -11.59
C MET A 208 19.96 -11.92 -12.75
N ARG A 209 21.07 -11.85 -13.48
CA ARG A 209 21.20 -11.04 -14.68
C ARG A 209 21.43 -11.91 -15.90
N VAL A 210 20.50 -11.87 -16.82
CA VAL A 210 20.53 -12.59 -18.09
C VAL A 210 20.98 -11.60 -19.17
N PRO A 211 22.13 -11.80 -19.84
CA PRO A 211 22.67 -10.83 -20.80
C PRO A 211 21.81 -10.62 -22.04
N ALA A 212 21.11 -11.67 -22.47
CA ALA A 212 20.31 -11.64 -23.70
C ALA A 212 19.08 -12.54 -23.58
N PRO A 213 18.01 -12.30 -24.36
CA PRO A 213 16.83 -13.16 -24.42
C PRO A 213 17.11 -14.61 -24.86
N SER A 214 18.24 -14.87 -25.52
CA SER A 214 18.70 -16.22 -25.85
C SER A 214 19.04 -17.09 -24.62
N GLY A 215 19.33 -16.46 -23.48
CA GLY A 215 19.49 -17.15 -22.19
C GLY A 215 18.18 -17.49 -21.49
N VAL A 216 17.04 -17.31 -22.16
CA VAL A 216 15.70 -17.60 -21.63
C VAL A 216 15.03 -18.65 -22.50
N SER A 217 14.75 -19.81 -21.93
CA SER A 217 13.99 -20.90 -22.54
C SER A 217 12.64 -21.03 -21.84
N ILE A 218 11.53 -20.91 -22.58
CA ILE A 218 10.18 -21.11 -22.05
C ILE A 218 9.89 -22.61 -22.10
N LEU A 219 9.70 -23.24 -20.93
CA LEU A 219 9.45 -24.67 -20.78
C LEU A 219 7.96 -25.02 -20.80
N SER A 220 7.11 -24.14 -20.28
CA SER A 220 5.67 -24.34 -20.25
C SER A 220 4.93 -22.99 -20.27
N GLU A 221 3.85 -22.94 -21.06
CA GLU A 221 2.99 -21.75 -21.17
C GLU A 221 1.81 -21.75 -20.18
N GLN A 222 1.74 -22.72 -19.26
CA GLN A 222 0.63 -22.85 -18.33
C GLN A 222 0.65 -21.69 -17.32
N ALA A 223 -0.10 -20.63 -17.64
CA ALA A 223 -0.43 -19.58 -16.68
C ALA A 223 -1.55 -20.05 -15.74
N SER A 224 -1.50 -19.71 -14.46
CA SER A 224 -2.59 -20.01 -13.53
C SER A 224 -3.88 -19.29 -13.98
N GLN A 225 -5.02 -20.00 -13.97
CA GLN A 225 -6.33 -19.49 -14.43
C GLN A 225 -6.71 -18.12 -13.83
N PRO A 226 -6.61 -17.88 -12.50
CA PRO A 226 -6.92 -16.58 -11.91
C PRO A 226 -5.94 -15.47 -12.33
N GLY A 227 -4.67 -15.79 -12.53
CA GLY A 227 -3.66 -14.84 -13.03
C GLY A 227 -3.94 -14.42 -14.48
N LEU A 228 -4.43 -15.35 -15.30
CA LEU A 228 -4.79 -15.08 -16.69
C LEU A 228 -5.99 -14.14 -16.79
N LEU A 229 -7.03 -14.33 -15.95
CA LEU A 229 -8.19 -13.44 -15.91
C LEU A 229 -7.78 -12.01 -15.51
N ALA A 230 -7.02 -11.87 -14.44
CA ALA A 230 -6.51 -10.57 -13.99
C ALA A 230 -5.65 -9.89 -15.07
N ALA A 231 -4.80 -10.65 -15.78
CA ALA A 231 -4.00 -10.14 -16.87
C ALA A 231 -4.87 -9.68 -18.06
N ARG A 232 -5.89 -10.44 -18.43
CA ARG A 232 -6.85 -10.06 -19.49
C ARG A 232 -7.63 -8.80 -19.13
N MET A 233 -8.13 -8.71 -17.89
CA MET A 233 -8.83 -7.52 -17.39
C MET A 233 -7.93 -6.28 -17.42
N ARG A 234 -6.66 -6.41 -17.01
CA ARG A 234 -5.69 -5.31 -17.08
C ARG A 234 -5.40 -4.89 -18.51
N ALA A 235 -5.15 -5.85 -19.40
CA ALA A 235 -4.87 -5.56 -20.81
C ALA A 235 -6.04 -4.80 -21.45
N ALA A 236 -7.27 -5.26 -21.28
CA ALA A 236 -8.47 -4.59 -21.78
C ALA A 236 -8.65 -3.18 -21.20
N ALA A 237 -8.44 -3.01 -19.89
CA ALA A 237 -8.52 -1.70 -19.25
C ALA A 237 -7.41 -0.75 -19.73
N THR A 238 -6.17 -1.24 -19.89
CA THR A 238 -5.04 -0.48 -20.43
C THR A 238 -5.31 -0.03 -21.86
N GLU A 239 -5.78 -0.93 -22.72
CA GLU A 239 -6.15 -0.64 -24.10
C GLU A 239 -7.24 0.43 -24.15
N HIS A 240 -8.31 0.27 -23.35
CA HIS A 240 -9.39 1.25 -23.26
C HIS A 240 -8.91 2.64 -22.83
N LEU A 241 -8.06 2.71 -21.79
CA LEU A 241 -7.54 3.98 -21.27
C LEU A 241 -6.54 4.64 -22.22
N THR A 242 -5.89 3.90 -23.10
CA THR A 242 -4.92 4.45 -24.09
C THR A 242 -5.54 4.79 -25.43
N ALA A 243 -6.73 4.26 -25.75
CA ALA A 243 -7.36 4.40 -27.06
C ALA A 243 -7.83 5.83 -27.41
N CYS A 244 -8.12 6.68 -26.39
CA CYS A 244 -8.84 7.94 -26.60
C CYS A 244 -7.99 9.20 -26.57
N GLY A 245 -6.67 9.11 -26.37
CA GLY A 245 -5.80 10.28 -26.27
C GLY A 245 -4.36 10.00 -26.69
N ASP A 246 -3.47 10.93 -26.33
CA ASP A 246 -2.06 10.76 -26.64
C ASP A 246 -1.42 9.68 -25.74
N ALA A 247 -0.32 9.10 -26.23
CA ALA A 247 0.40 8.03 -25.52
C ALA A 247 0.96 8.45 -24.15
N ARG A 248 1.19 9.75 -23.90
CA ARG A 248 1.70 10.24 -22.61
C ARG A 248 0.60 10.29 -21.56
N THR A 249 -0.56 10.86 -21.92
CA THR A 249 -1.73 10.94 -21.04
C THR A 249 -2.32 9.57 -20.77
N GLY A 250 -2.39 8.68 -21.76
CA GLY A 250 -2.82 7.29 -21.55
C GLY A 250 -1.93 6.53 -20.56
N ARG A 251 -0.60 6.70 -20.62
CA ARG A 251 0.31 6.13 -19.61
C ARG A 251 0.13 6.72 -18.23
N LEU A 252 -0.19 8.01 -18.14
CA LEU A 252 -0.48 8.67 -16.86
C LEU A 252 -1.78 8.13 -16.24
N LEU A 253 -2.83 7.94 -17.06
CA LEU A 253 -4.08 7.31 -16.63
C LEU A 253 -3.84 5.86 -16.13
N ASN A 254 -3.07 5.06 -16.86
CA ASN A 254 -2.71 3.71 -16.43
C ASN A 254 -1.94 3.72 -15.11
N ALA A 255 -1.03 4.67 -14.91
CA ALA A 255 -0.29 4.79 -13.66
C ALA A 255 -1.19 5.14 -12.47
N LEU A 256 -2.15 6.05 -12.67
CA LEU A 256 -3.05 6.53 -11.63
C LEU A 256 -4.18 5.55 -11.30
N ILE A 257 -4.70 4.81 -12.30
CA ILE A 257 -5.90 3.96 -12.15
C ILE A 257 -5.54 2.49 -11.94
N ILE A 258 -4.61 1.95 -12.75
CA ILE A 258 -4.20 0.53 -12.71
C ILE A 258 -2.93 0.35 -11.86
N GLY A 259 -2.08 1.39 -11.77
CA GLY A 259 -0.82 1.37 -11.02
C GLY A 259 0.38 0.95 -11.84
N GLU A 260 0.23 0.83 -13.15
CA GLU A 260 1.31 0.47 -14.06
C GLU A 260 2.31 1.61 -14.20
N ARG A 261 3.56 1.38 -13.78
CA ARG A 261 4.62 2.39 -13.87
C ARG A 261 5.33 2.30 -15.21
N HIS A 262 5.02 3.25 -16.12
CA HIS A 262 5.71 3.32 -17.38
C HIS A 262 7.00 4.17 -17.29
N PRO A 263 8.13 3.75 -17.90
CA PRO A 263 9.40 4.49 -17.86
C PRO A 263 9.31 5.93 -18.40
N ALA A 264 8.43 6.19 -19.35
CA ALA A 264 8.21 7.54 -19.89
C ALA A 264 7.70 8.55 -18.82
N LEU A 265 7.16 8.09 -17.70
CA LEU A 265 6.73 8.95 -16.60
C LEU A 265 7.83 9.26 -15.57
N ARG A 266 9.08 8.78 -15.79
CA ARG A 266 10.18 8.98 -14.84
C ARG A 266 10.53 10.45 -14.61
N SER A 267 10.51 11.28 -15.67
CA SER A 267 10.73 12.72 -15.55
C SER A 267 9.67 13.36 -14.65
N LEU A 268 8.39 13.09 -14.93
CA LEU A 268 7.27 13.55 -14.12
C LEU A 268 7.38 13.04 -12.67
N ASN A 269 7.69 11.77 -12.48
CA ASN A 269 7.87 11.19 -11.15
C ASN A 269 9.02 11.88 -10.39
N ARG A 270 10.15 12.20 -11.03
CA ARG A 270 11.26 12.94 -10.41
C ARG A 270 10.84 14.34 -9.97
N THR A 271 10.08 15.05 -10.80
CA THR A 271 9.52 16.37 -10.45
C THR A 271 8.58 16.26 -9.26
N MET A 272 7.63 15.31 -9.27
CA MET A 272 6.71 15.08 -8.16
C MET A 272 7.42 14.63 -6.87
N VAL A 273 8.50 13.85 -6.96
CA VAL A 273 9.34 13.49 -5.80
C VAL A 273 9.99 14.73 -5.19
N ARG A 274 10.60 15.59 -6.00
CA ARG A 274 11.22 16.85 -5.53
C ARG A 274 10.18 17.80 -4.91
N ALA A 275 8.98 17.85 -5.48
CA ALA A 275 7.86 18.63 -4.96
C ALA A 275 7.22 18.01 -3.69
N GLY A 276 7.56 16.78 -3.30
CA GLY A 276 6.98 16.07 -2.15
C GLY A 276 5.59 15.49 -2.39
N ILE A 277 5.13 15.44 -3.64
CA ILE A 277 3.80 14.98 -4.06
C ILE A 277 3.81 13.67 -4.85
N ALA A 278 4.93 12.94 -4.83
CA ALA A 278 5.09 11.66 -5.54
C ALA A 278 4.04 10.60 -5.17
N HIS A 279 3.43 10.72 -3.99
CA HIS A 279 2.39 9.80 -3.53
C HIS A 279 1.12 9.84 -4.39
N PHE A 280 0.86 10.93 -5.12
CA PHE A 280 -0.25 11.01 -6.07
C PHE A 280 -0.05 10.15 -7.32
N LEU A 281 1.21 9.93 -7.75
CA LEU A 281 1.51 9.10 -8.93
C LEU A 281 1.48 7.60 -8.61
N SER A 282 1.32 7.21 -7.38
CA SER A 282 1.19 5.80 -6.97
C SER A 282 -0.22 5.53 -6.47
N ILE A 283 -0.78 4.36 -6.80
CA ILE A 283 -2.05 3.96 -6.21
C ILE A 283 -1.91 3.97 -4.68
N SER A 284 -2.68 4.84 -4.05
CA SER A 284 -2.69 5.04 -2.60
C SER A 284 -4.07 4.70 -2.02
N GLY A 285 -4.16 4.70 -0.69
CA GLY A 285 -5.44 4.57 -0.01
C GLY A 285 -6.47 5.63 -0.40
N LEU A 286 -5.98 6.82 -0.80
CA LEU A 286 -6.83 7.90 -1.31
C LEU A 286 -7.52 7.51 -2.62
N HIS A 287 -6.77 6.94 -3.59
CA HIS A 287 -7.31 6.48 -4.87
C HIS A 287 -8.41 5.44 -4.67
N LEU A 288 -8.14 4.44 -3.83
CA LEU A 288 -9.12 3.42 -3.48
C LEU A 288 -10.31 4.02 -2.73
N GLY A 289 -10.07 4.96 -1.81
CA GLY A 289 -11.12 5.66 -1.07
C GLY A 289 -12.05 6.46 -1.97
N VAL A 290 -11.51 7.16 -2.96
CA VAL A 290 -12.29 7.90 -3.97
C VAL A 290 -13.15 6.93 -4.79
N PHE A 291 -12.54 5.84 -5.27
CA PHE A 291 -13.23 4.83 -6.06
C PHE A 291 -14.38 4.16 -5.29
N LEU A 292 -14.12 3.68 -4.07
CA LEU A 292 -15.15 3.05 -3.24
C LEU A 292 -16.18 4.06 -2.73
N GLY A 293 -15.78 5.30 -2.46
CA GLY A 293 -16.68 6.39 -2.11
C GLY A 293 -17.65 6.71 -3.25
N PHE A 294 -17.15 6.73 -4.48
CA PHE A 294 -18.00 6.87 -5.67
C PHE A 294 -18.97 5.69 -5.81
N ALA A 295 -18.47 4.44 -5.70
CA ALA A 295 -19.33 3.25 -5.75
C ALA A 295 -20.42 3.28 -4.67
N TYR A 296 -20.06 3.69 -3.44
CA TYR A 296 -21.02 3.85 -2.35
C TYR A 296 -22.04 4.96 -2.64
N ALA A 297 -21.62 6.10 -3.20
CA ALA A 297 -22.53 7.17 -3.59
C ALA A 297 -23.56 6.70 -4.63
N VAL A 298 -23.12 5.94 -5.64
CA VAL A 298 -24.04 5.32 -6.63
C VAL A 298 -25.04 4.38 -5.95
N CYS A 299 -24.60 3.55 -5.00
CA CYS A 299 -25.51 2.70 -4.22
C CYS A 299 -26.53 3.52 -3.42
N ARG A 300 -26.13 4.68 -2.88
CA ARG A 300 -27.03 5.58 -2.15
C ARG A 300 -28.04 6.26 -3.06
N LEU A 301 -27.62 6.67 -4.26
CA LEU A 301 -28.55 7.19 -5.29
C LEU A 301 -29.55 6.13 -5.75
N ALA A 302 -29.11 4.87 -5.84
CA ALA A 302 -29.97 3.73 -6.13
C ALA A 302 -30.82 3.28 -4.91
N MET A 303 -30.83 4.05 -3.81
CA MET A 303 -31.62 3.80 -2.60
C MET A 303 -31.36 2.44 -1.95
N LEU A 304 -30.17 1.86 -2.13
CA LEU A 304 -29.81 0.58 -1.54
C LEU A 304 -29.66 0.70 -0.01
N THR A 305 -30.03 -0.37 0.68
CA THR A 305 -29.80 -0.47 2.14
C THR A 305 -28.32 -0.52 2.45
N PRO A 306 -27.87 -0.08 3.66
CA PRO A 306 -26.44 -0.08 4.01
C PRO A 306 -25.76 -1.43 3.82
N ARG A 307 -26.43 -2.55 4.13
CA ARG A 307 -25.88 -3.90 3.94
C ARG A 307 -25.70 -4.24 2.45
N ARG A 308 -26.69 -3.92 1.60
CA ARG A 308 -26.57 -4.13 0.15
C ARG A 308 -25.48 -3.24 -0.44
N SER A 309 -25.39 -2.00 -0.03
CA SER A 309 -24.31 -1.09 -0.42
C SER A 309 -22.94 -1.65 -0.02
N ALA A 310 -22.78 -2.18 1.20
CA ALA A 310 -21.53 -2.80 1.65
C ALA A 310 -21.17 -4.05 0.83
N ALA A 311 -22.17 -4.86 0.43
CA ALA A 311 -21.96 -6.01 -0.44
C ALA A 311 -21.45 -5.59 -1.84
N VAL A 312 -22.11 -4.59 -2.45
CA VAL A 312 -21.68 -4.04 -3.75
C VAL A 312 -20.26 -3.46 -3.65
N VAL A 313 -19.98 -2.66 -2.62
CA VAL A 313 -18.65 -2.09 -2.39
C VAL A 313 -17.59 -3.19 -2.24
N LEU A 314 -17.89 -4.29 -1.55
CA LEU A 314 -16.97 -5.42 -1.39
C LEU A 314 -16.71 -6.14 -2.72
N VAL A 315 -17.72 -6.34 -3.56
CA VAL A 315 -17.57 -6.90 -4.92
C VAL A 315 -16.69 -5.99 -5.78
N VAL A 316 -16.99 -4.68 -5.79
CA VAL A 316 -16.22 -3.66 -6.52
C VAL A 316 -14.77 -3.59 -6.02
N LEU A 317 -14.55 -3.67 -4.71
CA LEU A 317 -13.22 -3.74 -4.11
C LEU A 317 -12.44 -4.95 -4.60
N THR A 318 -13.06 -6.14 -4.60
CA THR A 318 -12.43 -7.38 -5.06
C THR A 318 -12.06 -7.30 -6.54
N ALA A 319 -12.98 -6.81 -7.38
CA ALA A 319 -12.72 -6.59 -8.80
C ALA A 319 -11.57 -5.60 -9.02
N TYR A 320 -11.52 -4.51 -8.26
CA TYR A 320 -10.44 -3.53 -8.37
C TYR A 320 -9.08 -4.07 -7.92
N VAL A 321 -9.02 -4.87 -6.85
CA VAL A 321 -7.78 -5.53 -6.42
C VAL A 321 -7.27 -6.52 -7.46
N MET A 322 -8.16 -7.16 -8.22
CA MET A 322 -7.77 -8.00 -9.36
C MET A 322 -7.27 -7.17 -10.56
N LEU A 323 -7.91 -6.04 -10.81
CA LEU A 323 -7.57 -5.14 -11.92
C LEU A 323 -6.24 -4.41 -11.65
N ALA A 324 -6.08 -3.82 -10.49
CA ALA A 324 -4.89 -3.04 -10.14
C ALA A 324 -3.69 -3.95 -9.86
N GLU A 325 -2.49 -3.40 -10.03
CA GLU A 325 -1.26 -4.12 -9.66
C GLU A 325 -1.20 -4.32 -8.14
N PRO A 326 -1.04 -5.56 -7.63
CA PRO A 326 -1.11 -5.86 -6.20
C PRO A 326 0.12 -5.34 -5.47
N ARG A 327 0.07 -4.07 -5.05
CA ARG A 327 1.11 -3.41 -4.26
C ARG A 327 0.71 -3.29 -2.80
N ALA A 328 1.69 -3.30 -1.91
CA ALA A 328 1.45 -3.22 -0.47
C ALA A 328 0.52 -2.06 -0.02
N PRO A 329 0.60 -0.82 -0.57
CA PRO A 329 -0.33 0.25 -0.22
C PRO A 329 -1.79 -0.05 -0.58
N LEU A 330 -2.01 -0.65 -1.76
CA LEU A 330 -3.35 -1.04 -2.21
C LEU A 330 -3.94 -2.14 -1.31
N LEU A 331 -3.16 -3.19 -1.02
CA LEU A 331 -3.62 -4.31 -0.18
C LEU A 331 -4.00 -3.84 1.23
N ARG A 332 -3.22 -2.93 1.83
CA ARG A 332 -3.56 -2.35 3.14
C ARG A 332 -4.89 -1.61 3.12
N SER A 333 -5.07 -0.76 2.11
CA SER A 333 -6.31 0.01 1.95
C SER A 333 -7.51 -0.89 1.67
N ALA A 334 -7.30 -1.96 0.90
CA ALA A 334 -8.32 -2.97 0.62
C ALA A 334 -8.73 -3.73 1.90
N ILE A 335 -7.78 -4.13 2.74
CA ILE A 335 -8.08 -4.77 4.03
C ILE A 335 -8.86 -3.81 4.93
N MET A 336 -8.44 -2.55 5.03
CA MET A 336 -9.15 -1.55 5.84
C MET A 336 -10.59 -1.33 5.33
N ALA A 337 -10.78 -1.20 4.02
CA ALA A 337 -12.12 -1.07 3.42
C ALA A 337 -12.98 -2.31 3.66
N GLY A 338 -12.41 -3.51 3.51
CA GLY A 338 -13.07 -4.77 3.82
C GLY A 338 -13.54 -4.86 5.27
N LEU A 339 -12.70 -4.40 6.22
CA LEU A 339 -13.05 -4.36 7.64
C LEU A 339 -14.19 -3.37 7.93
N VAL A 340 -14.24 -2.23 7.22
CA VAL A 340 -15.37 -1.29 7.32
C VAL A 340 -16.65 -1.97 6.83
N CYS A 341 -16.62 -2.63 5.68
CA CYS A 341 -17.76 -3.39 5.16
C CYS A 341 -18.20 -4.50 6.13
N ALA A 342 -17.25 -5.27 6.67
CA ALA A 342 -17.53 -6.30 7.68
C ALA A 342 -18.23 -5.72 8.92
N GLY A 343 -17.83 -4.54 9.38
CA GLY A 343 -18.47 -3.83 10.47
C GLY A 343 -19.94 -3.45 10.16
N VAL A 344 -20.22 -3.03 8.93
CA VAL A 344 -21.60 -2.75 8.48
C VAL A 344 -22.44 -4.02 8.51
N PHE A 345 -21.90 -5.17 8.05
CA PHE A 345 -22.60 -6.46 8.13
C PHE A 345 -22.87 -6.89 9.56
N ALA A 346 -21.87 -6.74 10.44
CA ALA A 346 -22.00 -7.10 11.86
C ALA A 346 -22.85 -6.12 12.67
N GLN A 347 -23.33 -5.02 12.06
CA GLN A 347 -24.12 -3.97 12.73
C GLN A 347 -23.41 -3.38 13.96
N ARG A 348 -22.08 -3.40 13.98
CA ARG A 348 -21.28 -2.84 15.07
C ARG A 348 -20.82 -1.44 14.72
N ARG A 349 -20.84 -0.54 15.69
CA ARG A 349 -20.19 0.77 15.57
C ARG A 349 -18.68 0.54 15.53
N ASN A 350 -18.06 0.73 14.38
CA ASN A 350 -16.62 0.57 14.21
C ASN A 350 -15.92 1.80 14.80
N SER A 351 -15.05 1.57 15.75
CA SER A 351 -14.03 2.56 16.11
C SER A 351 -12.96 2.54 15.00
N THR A 352 -12.73 3.68 14.37
CA THR A 352 -11.74 3.83 13.29
C THR A 352 -10.34 3.41 13.75
N LEU A 353 -9.99 3.68 15.02
CA LEU A 353 -8.73 3.25 15.63
C LEU A 353 -8.64 1.73 15.78
N ASN A 354 -9.74 1.07 16.18
CA ASN A 354 -9.75 -0.39 16.25
C ASN A 354 -9.66 -1.04 14.88
N ALA A 355 -10.31 -0.46 13.86
CA ALA A 355 -10.19 -0.94 12.49
C ALA A 355 -8.76 -0.80 11.97
N LEU A 356 -8.09 0.33 12.24
CA LEU A 356 -6.68 0.54 11.90
C LEU A 356 -5.77 -0.47 12.63
N ALA A 357 -5.99 -0.67 13.92
CA ALA A 357 -5.23 -1.62 14.72
C ALA A 357 -5.42 -3.06 14.24
N LEU A 358 -6.66 -3.47 13.91
CA LEU A 358 -6.93 -4.79 13.35
C LEU A 358 -6.25 -5.00 12.00
N ALA A 359 -6.29 -3.99 11.13
CA ALA A 359 -5.57 -4.05 9.85
C ALA A 359 -4.05 -4.19 10.06
N CYS A 360 -3.49 -3.48 11.05
CA CYS A 360 -2.08 -3.60 11.44
C CYS A 360 -1.76 -5.03 11.90
N ILE A 361 -2.55 -5.58 12.82
CA ILE A 361 -2.37 -6.94 13.36
C ILE A 361 -2.43 -7.97 12.23
N LEU A 362 -3.45 -7.91 11.37
CA LEU A 362 -3.62 -8.86 10.27
C LEU A 362 -2.44 -8.83 9.29
N LEU A 363 -2.00 -7.63 8.90
CA LEU A 363 -0.87 -7.50 7.97
C LEU A 363 0.44 -7.99 8.59
N LEU A 364 0.70 -7.66 9.85
CA LEU A 364 1.91 -8.09 10.55
C LEU A 364 1.87 -9.57 10.95
N ALA A 365 0.70 -10.16 11.13
CA ALA A 365 0.54 -11.60 11.30
C ALA A 365 0.87 -12.38 10.01
N ILE A 366 0.56 -11.81 8.83
CA ILE A 366 0.92 -12.41 7.54
C ILE A 366 2.41 -12.21 7.25
N ASP A 367 2.91 -10.98 7.41
CA ASP A 367 4.29 -10.64 7.12
C ASP A 367 4.83 -9.56 8.09
N PRO A 368 5.51 -9.94 9.18
CA PRO A 368 6.06 -9.02 10.17
C PRO A 368 7.17 -8.11 9.60
N LEU A 369 7.80 -8.51 8.48
CA LEU A 369 8.84 -7.70 7.83
C LEU A 369 8.28 -6.41 7.21
N GLN A 370 6.98 -6.36 6.93
CA GLN A 370 6.30 -5.15 6.45
C GLN A 370 6.43 -3.99 7.43
N MET A 371 6.56 -4.24 8.73
CA MET A 371 6.77 -3.20 9.74
C MET A 371 7.96 -2.28 9.41
N PHE A 372 9.01 -2.83 8.81
CA PHE A 372 10.22 -2.10 8.45
C PHE A 372 10.16 -1.48 7.04
N ALA A 373 9.05 -1.66 6.32
CA ALA A 373 8.85 -1.07 5.02
C ALA A 373 8.38 0.39 5.15
N PRO A 374 9.07 1.36 4.48
CA PRO A 374 8.69 2.78 4.54
C PRO A 374 7.21 3.01 4.20
N GLY A 375 6.71 2.29 3.20
CA GLY A 375 5.31 2.39 2.80
C GLY A 375 4.33 1.94 3.89
N PHE A 376 4.65 0.90 4.69
CA PHE A 376 3.84 0.48 5.83
C PHE A 376 3.82 1.56 6.91
N GLN A 377 5.00 2.01 7.34
CA GLN A 377 5.15 3.03 8.38
C GLN A 377 4.41 4.32 8.02
N LEU A 378 4.65 4.86 6.82
CA LEU A 378 3.98 6.07 6.35
C LEU A 378 2.46 5.91 6.33
N SER A 379 1.94 4.77 5.82
CA SER A 379 0.50 4.57 5.74
C SER A 379 -0.18 4.54 7.11
N PHE A 380 0.36 3.77 8.07
CA PHE A 380 -0.24 3.65 9.39
C PHE A 380 -0.06 4.91 10.22
N VAL A 381 1.11 5.56 10.17
CA VAL A 381 1.39 6.79 10.92
C VAL A 381 0.54 7.96 10.40
N ILE A 382 0.39 8.10 9.09
CA ILE A 382 -0.45 9.17 8.50
C ILE A 382 -1.92 8.97 8.88
N VAL A 383 -2.45 7.75 8.75
CA VAL A 383 -3.86 7.46 9.10
C VAL A 383 -4.10 7.64 10.60
N ALA A 384 -3.20 7.16 11.46
CA ALA A 384 -3.27 7.38 12.89
C ALA A 384 -3.20 8.89 13.23
N GLY A 385 -2.28 9.62 12.59
CA GLY A 385 -2.17 11.07 12.72
C GLY A 385 -3.46 11.78 12.34
N LEU A 386 -4.07 11.42 11.22
CA LEU A 386 -5.36 11.99 10.80
C LEU A 386 -6.48 11.69 11.81
N ILE A 387 -6.56 10.46 12.33
CA ILE A 387 -7.59 10.10 13.31
C ILE A 387 -7.41 10.87 14.63
N LEU A 388 -6.18 11.01 15.08
CA LEU A 388 -5.88 11.56 16.42
C LEU A 388 -5.69 13.09 16.39
N LEU A 389 -5.03 13.62 15.38
CA LEU A 389 -4.53 15.00 15.36
C LEU A 389 -5.32 15.94 14.45
N HIS A 390 -6.17 15.44 13.53
CA HIS A 390 -6.91 16.29 12.60
C HIS A 390 -7.81 17.31 13.33
N LYS A 391 -8.62 16.87 14.30
CA LYS A 391 -9.50 17.76 15.06
C LYS A 391 -8.74 18.80 15.88
N PRO A 392 -7.74 18.43 16.72
CA PRO A 392 -6.94 19.43 17.42
C PRO A 392 -6.19 20.36 16.47
N MET A 393 -5.69 19.89 15.33
CA MET A 393 -5.06 20.73 14.32
C MET A 393 -6.03 21.74 13.72
N LYS A 394 -7.25 21.33 13.36
CA LYS A 394 -8.31 22.24 12.89
C LYS A 394 -8.64 23.32 13.94
N MET A 395 -8.73 22.94 15.20
CA MET A 395 -8.98 23.88 16.31
C MET A 395 -7.78 24.81 16.54
N PHE A 396 -6.56 24.32 16.43
CA PHE A 396 -5.36 25.14 16.55
C PHE A 396 -5.29 26.21 15.45
N LEU A 397 -5.50 25.81 14.20
CA LEU A 397 -5.41 26.72 13.05
C LEU A 397 -6.60 27.69 12.96
N PHE A 398 -7.81 27.19 13.13
CA PHE A 398 -9.04 27.90 12.81
C PHE A 398 -9.98 28.14 14.00
N GLY A 399 -9.56 27.79 15.21
CA GLY A 399 -10.43 27.86 16.40
C GLY A 399 -10.98 29.26 16.70
N ARG A 400 -10.17 30.31 16.44
CA ARG A 400 -10.64 31.71 16.58
C ARG A 400 -11.75 32.04 15.55
N TRP A 401 -11.57 31.60 14.32
CA TRP A 401 -12.55 31.84 13.26
C TRP A 401 -13.82 30.99 13.48
N ILE A 402 -13.67 29.73 13.88
CA ILE A 402 -14.80 28.83 14.19
C ILE A 402 -15.66 29.42 15.31
N ARG A 403 -15.07 30.01 16.36
CA ARG A 403 -15.81 30.69 17.44
C ARG A 403 -16.51 31.93 16.99
N ARG A 404 -15.87 32.74 16.09
CA ARG A 404 -16.43 34.01 15.59
C ARG A 404 -17.51 33.85 14.53
N ARG A 405 -17.49 32.74 13.74
CA ARG A 405 -18.47 32.54 12.67
C ARG A 405 -19.92 32.48 13.12
N GLY A 406 -20.16 32.06 14.38
CA GLY A 406 -21.50 32.09 14.99
C GLY A 406 -22.09 33.49 15.16
N LEU A 407 -21.25 34.54 15.10
CA LEU A 407 -21.66 35.95 15.20
C LEU A 407 -22.07 36.55 13.86
N VAL A 408 -21.85 35.86 12.73
CA VAL A 408 -22.22 36.34 11.39
C VAL A 408 -23.72 36.14 11.19
N VAL A 409 -24.46 37.25 11.11
CA VAL A 409 -25.91 37.24 10.91
C VAL A 409 -26.22 37.32 9.41
N PHE A 410 -26.86 36.27 8.89
CA PHE A 410 -27.40 36.28 7.52
C PHE A 410 -28.89 36.58 7.55
N ARG A 411 -29.38 37.34 6.58
CA ARG A 411 -30.82 37.57 6.42
C ARG A 411 -31.53 36.24 6.12
N ARG A 412 -32.78 36.13 6.60
CA ARG A 412 -33.58 34.90 6.48
C ARG A 412 -33.70 34.37 5.03
N GLU A 413 -33.69 35.28 4.06
CA GLU A 413 -33.76 35.00 2.62
C GLU A 413 -32.45 34.41 2.04
N GLN A 414 -31.34 34.48 2.76
CA GLN A 414 -30.02 34.03 2.27
C GLN A 414 -29.63 32.62 2.75
N ARG A 415 -30.60 31.74 3.00
CA ARG A 415 -30.34 30.36 3.53
C ARG A 415 -29.34 29.59 2.67
N LEU A 416 -29.49 29.62 1.34
CA LEU A 416 -28.59 28.89 0.42
C LEU A 416 -27.16 29.49 0.46
N LYS A 417 -27.03 30.80 0.40
CA LYS A 417 -25.71 31.48 0.51
C LYS A 417 -25.02 31.15 1.83
N ARG A 418 -25.77 31.18 2.92
CA ARG A 418 -25.28 30.81 4.26
C ARG A 418 -24.79 29.35 4.29
N TRP A 419 -25.58 28.40 3.77
CA TRP A 419 -25.24 27.00 3.71
C TRP A 419 -23.99 26.76 2.87
N MET A 420 -23.91 27.37 1.67
CA MET A 420 -22.73 27.27 0.79
C MET A 420 -21.48 27.85 1.46
N TYR A 421 -21.58 29.04 2.06
CA TYR A 421 -20.45 29.69 2.74
C TYR A 421 -19.90 28.84 3.88
N TYR A 422 -20.76 28.34 4.76
CA TYR A 422 -20.31 27.56 5.90
C TYR A 422 -19.75 26.19 5.47
N ASN A 423 -20.40 25.52 4.54
CA ASN A 423 -19.92 24.23 4.05
C ASN A 423 -18.60 24.35 3.26
N ALA A 424 -18.47 25.32 2.38
CA ALA A 424 -17.23 25.55 1.65
C ALA A 424 -16.07 25.93 2.58
N ALA A 425 -16.34 26.80 3.57
CA ALA A 425 -15.33 27.16 4.55
C ALA A 425 -14.94 25.99 5.46
N ASP A 426 -15.91 25.18 5.92
CA ASP A 426 -15.63 23.98 6.72
C ASP A 426 -14.82 22.97 5.90
N TRP A 427 -15.19 22.73 4.65
CA TRP A 427 -14.45 21.87 3.76
C TRP A 427 -13.00 22.36 3.52
N GLY A 428 -12.83 23.64 3.28
CA GLY A 428 -11.51 24.25 3.11
C GLY A 428 -10.63 24.11 4.36
N MET A 429 -11.20 24.39 5.55
CA MET A 429 -10.50 24.23 6.82
C MET A 429 -10.14 22.75 7.09
N ASP A 430 -11.03 21.82 6.77
CA ASP A 430 -10.76 20.38 6.90
C ASP A 430 -9.66 19.95 5.94
N ALA A 431 -9.68 20.41 4.69
CA ALA A 431 -8.66 20.09 3.69
C ALA A 431 -7.27 20.60 4.11
N VAL A 432 -7.16 21.87 4.54
CA VAL A 432 -5.89 22.45 5.02
C VAL A 432 -5.39 21.72 6.27
N SER A 433 -6.28 21.48 7.24
CA SER A 433 -5.91 20.80 8.49
C SER A 433 -5.49 19.36 8.24
N ALA A 434 -6.17 18.63 7.35
CA ALA A 434 -5.83 17.27 6.97
C ALA A 434 -4.49 17.22 6.22
N SER A 435 -4.25 18.12 5.27
CA SER A 435 -3.00 18.19 4.52
C SER A 435 -1.82 18.46 5.45
N LEU A 436 -1.93 19.43 6.35
CA LEU A 436 -0.87 19.76 7.30
C LEU A 436 -0.65 18.62 8.32
N THR A 437 -1.72 18.02 8.82
CA THR A 437 -1.62 16.86 9.75
C THR A 437 -0.92 15.69 9.09
N ALA A 438 -1.30 15.34 7.86
CA ALA A 438 -0.68 14.25 7.10
C ALA A 438 0.80 14.54 6.83
N TYR A 439 1.14 15.78 6.47
CA TYR A 439 2.53 16.19 6.26
C TYR A 439 3.36 16.08 7.53
N LEU A 440 2.91 16.64 8.64
CA LEU A 440 3.66 16.61 9.91
C LEU A 440 3.84 15.17 10.43
N ALA A 441 2.85 14.30 10.24
CA ALA A 441 2.96 12.89 10.58
C ALA A 441 3.95 12.14 9.67
N ALA A 442 4.03 12.51 8.39
CA ALA A 442 4.88 11.86 7.41
C ALA A 442 6.33 12.39 7.40
N ALA A 443 6.53 13.68 7.65
CA ALA A 443 7.81 14.38 7.45
C ALA A 443 9.01 13.72 8.12
N PRO A 444 8.96 13.26 9.40
CA PRO A 444 10.10 12.59 10.03
C PRO A 444 10.49 11.30 9.31
N LEU A 445 9.49 10.49 8.91
CA LEU A 445 9.72 9.23 8.21
C LEU A 445 10.21 9.44 6.78
N VAL A 446 9.71 10.47 6.09
CA VAL A 446 10.17 10.83 4.73
C VAL A 446 11.62 11.31 4.79
N ALA A 447 11.97 12.16 5.75
CA ALA A 447 13.35 12.61 5.96
C ALA A 447 14.29 11.44 6.26
N GLN A 448 13.88 10.51 7.14
CA GLN A 448 14.69 9.35 7.53
C GLN A 448 14.89 8.34 6.39
N HIS A 449 13.82 8.03 5.63
CA HIS A 449 13.88 6.96 4.64
C HIS A 449 14.32 7.41 3.24
N PHE A 450 14.04 8.67 2.90
CA PHE A 450 14.26 9.18 1.53
C PHE A 450 15.22 10.35 1.47
N ASN A 451 15.69 10.84 2.62
CA ASN A 451 16.54 12.04 2.72
C ASN A 451 15.93 13.25 1.99
N LEU A 452 14.59 13.36 2.05
CA LEU A 452 13.83 14.40 1.39
C LEU A 452 13.05 15.22 2.42
N PHE A 453 13.09 16.53 2.24
CA PHE A 453 12.29 17.48 2.99
C PHE A 453 11.70 18.52 2.03
N SER A 454 10.39 18.55 1.88
CA SER A 454 9.69 19.50 1.00
C SER A 454 8.65 20.28 1.80
N PRO A 455 8.97 21.50 2.24
CA PRO A 455 8.05 22.32 3.05
C PRO A 455 6.81 22.77 2.28
N TYR A 456 6.88 22.77 0.95
CA TYR A 456 5.77 23.17 0.08
C TYR A 456 4.75 22.04 -0.19
N ALA A 457 5.10 20.80 0.19
CA ALA A 457 4.26 19.62 -0.08
C ALA A 457 2.82 19.74 0.42
N PRO A 458 2.50 20.30 1.61
CA PRO A 458 1.11 20.46 2.05
C PRO A 458 0.29 21.36 1.13
N LEU A 459 0.87 22.49 0.68
CA LEU A 459 0.20 23.44 -0.20
C LEU A 459 0.01 22.83 -1.60
N LEU A 460 1.07 22.23 -2.15
CA LEU A 460 1.01 21.57 -3.45
C LEU A 460 0.01 20.41 -3.46
N SER A 461 -0.03 19.63 -2.36
CA SER A 461 -1.01 18.55 -2.23
C SER A 461 -2.45 19.07 -2.28
N LEU A 462 -2.72 20.23 -1.68
CA LEU A 462 -4.03 20.85 -1.70
C LEU A 462 -4.43 21.34 -3.10
N LEU A 463 -3.47 21.88 -3.88
CA LEU A 463 -3.69 22.31 -5.25
C LEU A 463 -3.83 21.15 -6.24
N VAL A 464 -3.02 20.12 -6.10
CA VAL A 464 -2.99 18.96 -7.01
C VAL A 464 -4.15 17.99 -6.74
N PHE A 465 -4.65 17.93 -5.51
CA PHE A 465 -5.72 17.00 -5.13
C PHE A 465 -6.98 17.11 -6.01
N PRO A 466 -7.58 18.30 -6.27
CA PRO A 466 -8.75 18.39 -7.15
C PRO A 466 -8.44 17.98 -8.59
N LEU A 467 -7.23 18.23 -9.10
CA LEU A 467 -6.82 17.78 -10.43
C LEU A 467 -6.74 16.26 -10.50
N VAL A 468 -6.20 15.61 -9.46
CA VAL A 468 -6.17 14.16 -9.36
C VAL A 468 -7.59 13.58 -9.32
N LEU A 469 -8.51 14.18 -8.57
CA LEU A 469 -9.92 13.77 -8.55
C LEU A 469 -10.57 13.91 -9.94
N ALA A 470 -10.29 15.00 -10.66
CA ALA A 470 -10.79 15.24 -12.00
C ALA A 470 -10.27 14.21 -13.02
N VAL A 471 -9.14 13.57 -12.75
CA VAL A 471 -8.60 12.45 -13.56
C VAL A 471 -9.21 11.12 -13.11
N LEU A 472 -9.24 10.85 -11.80
CA LEU A 472 -9.63 9.55 -11.27
C LEU A 472 -11.12 9.24 -11.48
N ILE A 473 -12.01 10.21 -11.21
CA ILE A 473 -13.45 9.97 -11.28
C ILE A 473 -13.87 9.60 -12.71
N PRO A 474 -13.59 10.41 -13.75
CA PRO A 474 -13.92 10.03 -15.12
C PRO A 474 -13.22 8.74 -15.56
N GLY A 475 -11.95 8.53 -15.16
CA GLY A 475 -11.21 7.33 -15.50
C GLY A 475 -11.86 6.06 -14.96
N TYR A 476 -12.30 6.05 -13.69
CA TYR A 476 -13.02 4.93 -13.11
C TYR A 476 -14.40 4.71 -13.75
N VAL A 477 -15.14 5.79 -14.01
CA VAL A 477 -16.46 5.72 -14.67
C VAL A 477 -16.32 5.19 -16.08
N SER A 478 -15.29 5.61 -16.82
CA SER A 478 -14.99 5.13 -18.17
C SER A 478 -14.77 3.61 -18.19
N ILE A 479 -13.94 3.07 -17.30
CA ILE A 479 -13.74 1.61 -17.22
C ILE A 479 -15.04 0.89 -16.83
N ALA A 480 -15.77 1.42 -15.84
CA ALA A 480 -17.02 0.79 -15.38
C ALA A 480 -18.11 0.75 -16.47
N THR A 481 -18.15 1.75 -17.34
CA THR A 481 -19.14 1.86 -18.44
C THR A 481 -18.67 1.22 -19.74
N ALA A 482 -17.39 0.85 -19.86
CA ALA A 482 -16.79 0.34 -21.11
C ALA A 482 -17.52 -0.87 -21.68
N VAL A 483 -18.00 -1.78 -20.80
CA VAL A 483 -18.69 -3.01 -21.23
C VAL A 483 -20.15 -2.75 -21.63
N LEU A 484 -20.85 -1.83 -20.92
CA LEU A 484 -22.28 -1.62 -21.09
C LEU A 484 -22.63 -0.51 -22.08
N LEU A 485 -21.84 0.55 -22.13
CA LEU A 485 -22.10 1.78 -22.87
C LEU A 485 -20.80 2.30 -23.53
N PRO A 486 -20.27 1.63 -24.58
CA PRO A 486 -18.96 1.93 -25.15
C PRO A 486 -18.84 3.38 -25.66
N ASN A 487 -19.86 3.94 -26.32
CA ASN A 487 -19.83 5.31 -26.82
C ASN A 487 -19.74 6.35 -25.68
N LEU A 488 -20.48 6.13 -24.60
CA LEU A 488 -20.44 6.98 -23.40
C LEU A 488 -19.09 6.84 -22.70
N SER A 489 -18.57 5.63 -22.60
CA SER A 489 -17.25 5.34 -22.03
C SER A 489 -16.13 6.09 -22.76
N HIS A 490 -16.13 6.09 -24.10
CA HIS A 490 -15.18 6.85 -24.91
C HIS A 490 -15.27 8.37 -24.68
N ALA A 491 -16.49 8.91 -24.55
CA ALA A 491 -16.67 10.34 -24.23
C ALA A 491 -16.11 10.71 -22.86
N ILE A 492 -16.36 9.86 -21.86
CA ILE A 492 -15.86 10.04 -20.49
C ILE A 492 -14.33 9.86 -20.44
N SER A 493 -13.78 8.89 -21.20
CA SER A 493 -12.34 8.69 -21.30
C SER A 493 -11.64 9.91 -21.88
N ARG A 494 -12.21 10.58 -22.86
CA ARG A 494 -11.67 11.86 -23.38
C ARG A 494 -11.62 12.96 -22.31
N MET A 495 -12.63 13.04 -21.43
CA MET A 495 -12.60 13.96 -20.29
C MET A 495 -11.46 13.63 -19.32
N ALA A 496 -11.24 12.33 -19.03
CA ALA A 496 -10.13 11.89 -18.20
C ALA A 496 -8.77 12.26 -18.83
N HIS A 497 -8.62 12.12 -20.14
CA HIS A 497 -7.41 12.52 -20.88
C HIS A 497 -7.15 14.02 -20.79
N GLY A 498 -8.15 14.88 -21.01
CA GLY A 498 -8.00 16.34 -20.87
C GLY A 498 -7.60 16.74 -19.42
N SER A 499 -8.19 16.11 -18.43
CA SER A 499 -7.80 16.31 -17.02
C SER A 499 -6.38 15.81 -16.71
N ALA A 500 -5.95 14.70 -17.32
CA ALA A 500 -4.60 14.15 -17.16
C ALA A 500 -3.56 15.05 -17.84
N GLU A 501 -3.89 15.67 -18.96
CA GLU A 501 -3.04 16.65 -19.60
C GLU A 501 -2.87 17.88 -18.71
N ALA A 502 -3.95 18.44 -18.16
CA ALA A 502 -3.89 19.55 -17.21
C ALA A 502 -3.02 19.19 -15.98
N LEU A 503 -3.14 17.97 -15.43
CA LEU A 503 -2.30 17.48 -14.33
C LEU A 503 -0.82 17.36 -14.72
N ALA A 504 -0.52 17.02 -15.97
CA ALA A 504 0.85 16.89 -16.45
C ALA A 504 1.54 18.23 -16.70
N TRP A 505 0.77 19.31 -16.91
CA TRP A 505 1.26 20.68 -17.07
C TRP A 505 1.39 21.44 -15.74
N ALA A 506 0.56 21.13 -14.74
CA ALA A 506 0.61 21.71 -13.39
C ALA A 506 1.83 21.24 -12.59
#